data_87dbd7ccccdb4d9e953014b55abe9535
#
_entry.id   87dbd7ccccdb4d9e953014b55abe9535
#
_cell.length_a   1.000
_cell.length_b   1.000
_cell.length_c   1.000
_cell.angle_alpha   90.00
_cell.angle_beta   90.00
_cell.angle_gamma   90.00
#
_symmetry.space_group_name_H-M   'P 1'
#
loop_
_entity.id
_entity.type
_entity.pdbx_description
1 polymer ?
#
loop_
_entity_poly.entity_id
_entity_poly.type
_entity_poly.pdbx_seq_one_letter_code
_entity_poly.pdbx_strand_id
1 'polypeptide(L)'
;MNNFFDTIIFDLGGVLIDWNPLYVYRKIFKTEEEIEWFLENVTTNEWNENQDAGYPLHKATEELVAKHPEWEAEIKAYYGRWLEMLGDQLHETVELLHQLKQSGKYKLYALTNWSAETFPHALKRFDFFKLFDGIVVSGEEKMKKPSAAFYKIIIDRYHLDPDKTIFIDDSLRNVKGAETVGITGIHFHNPSQLKEKLQRIGIELF
;
A
#
# COMPACT_ATOMS: atom_id res chain seq x y z
N MET A 1 9.67 17.84 25.37
CA MET A 1 10.22 16.45 25.41
C MET A 1 10.84 16.18 24.06
N ASN A 2 12.08 15.68 23.99
CA ASN A 2 12.63 15.28 22.69
C ASN A 2 11.83 14.06 22.20
N ASN A 3 11.10 14.20 21.10
CA ASN A 3 10.47 13.05 20.46
C ASN A 3 11.55 12.05 20.07
N PHE A 4 11.39 10.81 20.47
CA PHE A 4 12.31 9.74 20.09
C PHE A 4 12.21 9.46 18.59
N PHE A 5 10.98 9.43 18.05
CA PHE A 5 10.72 9.23 16.64
C PHE A 5 10.68 10.57 15.88
N ASP A 6 11.28 10.61 14.72
CA ASP A 6 11.30 11.78 13.81
C ASP A 6 10.82 11.46 12.38
N THR A 7 10.61 10.18 12.08
CA THR A 7 10.27 9.69 10.74
C THR A 7 9.09 8.71 10.80
N ILE A 8 8.11 8.91 9.90
CA ILE A 8 6.95 8.03 9.77
C ILE A 8 6.80 7.61 8.32
N ILE A 9 6.76 6.31 8.08
CA ILE A 9 6.54 5.70 6.77
C ILE A 9 5.14 5.09 6.76
N PHE A 10 4.33 5.43 5.76
CA PHE A 10 3.00 4.87 5.56
C PHE A 10 2.99 3.88 4.40
N ASP A 11 2.26 2.78 4.54
CA ASP A 11 1.66 2.13 3.39
C ASP A 11 0.52 2.99 2.83
N LEU A 12 0.08 2.70 1.61
CA LEU A 12 -0.97 3.45 0.93
C LEU A 12 -2.28 2.66 0.86
N GLY A 13 -2.29 1.52 0.20
CA GLY A 13 -3.46 0.67 0.09
C GLY A 13 -3.90 0.11 1.44
N GLY A 14 -5.20 0.17 1.78
CA GLY A 14 -5.71 -0.27 3.08
C GLY A 14 -5.38 0.66 4.26
N VAL A 15 -4.49 1.64 4.09
CA VAL A 15 -4.09 2.59 5.14
C VAL A 15 -4.54 4.02 4.83
N LEU A 16 -4.26 4.52 3.62
CA LEU A 16 -4.62 5.87 3.17
C LEU A 16 -5.61 5.86 2.00
N ILE A 17 -5.67 4.77 1.26
CA ILE A 17 -6.51 4.61 0.07
C ILE A 17 -7.31 3.31 0.20
N ASP A 18 -8.59 3.39 -0.04
CA ASP A 18 -9.46 2.24 -0.22
C ASP A 18 -9.22 1.64 -1.60
N TRP A 19 -8.61 0.45 -1.66
CA TRP A 19 -8.45 -0.33 -2.88
C TRP A 19 -9.11 -1.68 -2.70
N ASN A 20 -10.06 -2.01 -3.60
CA ASN A 20 -10.82 -3.24 -3.45
C ASN A 20 -11.26 -3.80 -4.82
N PRO A 21 -10.80 -4.99 -5.23
CA PRO A 21 -11.22 -5.63 -6.48
C PRO A 21 -12.71 -5.97 -6.51
N LEU A 22 -13.37 -6.08 -5.35
CA LEU A 22 -14.81 -6.33 -5.27
C LEU A 22 -15.63 -5.24 -5.97
N TYR A 23 -15.14 -4.01 -6.07
CA TYR A 23 -15.82 -2.91 -6.75
C TYR A 23 -16.02 -3.15 -8.26
N VAL A 24 -15.15 -3.94 -8.87
CA VAL A 24 -15.30 -4.39 -10.26
C VAL A 24 -16.08 -5.68 -10.32
N TYR A 25 -15.71 -6.68 -9.52
CA TYR A 25 -16.24 -8.04 -9.69
C TYR A 25 -17.69 -8.20 -9.26
N ARG A 26 -18.22 -7.38 -8.35
CA ARG A 26 -19.66 -7.26 -8.06
C ARG A 26 -20.50 -6.75 -9.23
N LYS A 27 -19.87 -6.16 -10.26
CA LYS A 27 -20.55 -5.75 -11.51
C LYS A 27 -20.48 -6.83 -12.59
N ILE A 28 -19.69 -7.88 -12.38
CA ILE A 28 -19.42 -8.95 -13.34
C ILE A 28 -20.10 -10.25 -12.91
N PHE A 29 -19.88 -10.66 -11.68
CA PHE A 29 -20.43 -11.88 -11.10
C PHE A 29 -21.78 -11.65 -10.44
N LYS A 30 -22.53 -12.72 -10.22
CA LYS A 30 -23.88 -12.66 -9.64
C LYS A 30 -23.89 -12.88 -8.13
N THR A 31 -22.92 -13.58 -7.59
CA THR A 31 -22.83 -13.93 -6.16
C THR A 31 -21.45 -13.63 -5.58
N GLU A 32 -21.38 -13.41 -4.27
CA GLU A 32 -20.09 -13.20 -3.57
C GLU A 32 -19.24 -14.47 -3.62
N GLU A 33 -19.85 -15.65 -3.59
CA GLU A 33 -19.14 -16.95 -3.65
C GLU A 33 -18.39 -17.12 -5.00
N GLU A 34 -19.00 -16.69 -6.12
CA GLU A 34 -18.34 -16.70 -7.42
C GLU A 34 -17.12 -15.76 -7.43
N ILE A 35 -17.25 -14.58 -6.80
CA ILE A 35 -16.18 -13.61 -6.72
C ILE A 35 -15.03 -14.14 -5.85
N GLU A 36 -15.34 -14.65 -4.66
CA GLU A 36 -14.35 -15.21 -3.74
C GLU A 36 -13.57 -16.33 -4.42
N TRP A 37 -14.29 -17.27 -5.05
CA TRP A 37 -13.65 -18.36 -5.78
C TRP A 37 -12.73 -17.86 -6.88
N PHE A 38 -13.16 -16.87 -7.68
CA PHE A 38 -12.37 -16.31 -8.78
C PHE A 38 -11.11 -15.60 -8.28
N LEU A 39 -11.22 -14.81 -7.21
CA LEU A 39 -10.09 -14.10 -6.61
C LEU A 39 -9.10 -15.04 -5.90
N GLU A 40 -9.58 -16.17 -5.39
CA GLU A 40 -8.73 -17.16 -4.74
C GLU A 40 -8.07 -18.13 -5.71
N ASN A 41 -8.68 -18.42 -6.86
CA ASN A 41 -8.23 -19.48 -7.77
C ASN A 41 -7.72 -18.98 -9.13
N VAL A 42 -8.08 -17.77 -9.56
CA VAL A 42 -7.71 -17.23 -10.86
C VAL A 42 -6.84 -15.97 -10.69
N THR A 43 -7.42 -14.83 -10.30
CA THR A 43 -6.67 -13.58 -10.10
C THR A 43 -6.21 -13.44 -8.65
N THR A 44 -5.37 -14.37 -8.20
CA THR A 44 -4.94 -14.49 -6.81
C THR A 44 -4.12 -13.30 -6.33
N ASN A 45 -4.08 -13.10 -5.02
CA ASN A 45 -3.19 -12.09 -4.42
C ASN A 45 -1.72 -12.32 -4.81
N GLU A 46 -1.26 -13.59 -4.85
CA GLU A 46 0.10 -13.91 -5.27
C GLU A 46 0.36 -13.49 -6.73
N TRP A 47 -0.61 -13.72 -7.62
CA TRP A 47 -0.52 -13.25 -9.00
C TRP A 47 -0.42 -11.73 -9.05
N ASN A 48 -1.26 -10.97 -8.35
CA ASN A 48 -1.21 -9.51 -8.31
C ASN A 48 0.11 -9.00 -7.70
N GLU A 49 0.60 -9.63 -6.64
CA GLU A 49 1.85 -9.25 -5.99
C GLU A 49 3.08 -9.33 -6.92
N ASN A 50 3.06 -10.15 -7.98
CA ASN A 50 4.13 -10.21 -8.97
C ASN A 50 4.16 -8.94 -9.83
N GLN A 51 3.00 -8.39 -10.18
CA GLN A 51 2.88 -7.14 -10.92
C GLN A 51 3.24 -5.95 -10.05
N ASP A 52 2.92 -5.99 -8.75
CA ASP A 52 3.38 -5.01 -7.77
C ASP A 52 4.91 -5.05 -7.60
N ALA A 53 5.55 -6.19 -7.86
CA ALA A 53 7.00 -6.31 -7.94
C ALA A 53 7.60 -5.95 -9.32
N GLY A 54 6.80 -5.36 -10.22
CA GLY A 54 7.25 -4.81 -11.50
C GLY A 54 7.16 -5.77 -12.68
N TYR A 55 6.41 -6.88 -12.56
CA TYR A 55 6.10 -7.71 -13.73
C TYR A 55 5.08 -6.98 -14.62
N PRO A 56 5.26 -6.95 -15.97
CA PRO A 56 4.37 -6.18 -16.85
C PRO A 56 2.92 -6.66 -16.82
N LEU A 57 1.97 -5.74 -16.67
CA LEU A 57 0.54 -6.05 -16.51
C LEU A 57 -0.05 -6.78 -17.72
N HIS A 58 0.29 -6.33 -18.96
CA HIS A 58 -0.22 -6.95 -20.18
C HIS A 58 0.25 -8.40 -20.27
N LYS A 59 1.53 -8.67 -19.99
CA LYS A 59 2.11 -10.01 -20.06
C LYS A 59 1.50 -10.94 -19.01
N ALA A 60 1.35 -10.46 -17.78
CA ALA A 60 0.69 -11.21 -16.71
C ALA A 60 -0.76 -11.58 -17.08
N THR A 61 -1.47 -10.64 -17.70
CA THR A 61 -2.85 -10.86 -18.17
C THR A 61 -2.90 -11.91 -19.28
N GLU A 62 -2.05 -11.81 -20.31
CA GLU A 62 -1.97 -12.77 -21.42
C GLU A 62 -1.62 -14.19 -20.94
N GLU A 63 -0.64 -14.30 -20.05
CA GLU A 63 -0.22 -15.58 -19.47
C GLU A 63 -1.32 -16.22 -18.62
N LEU A 64 -2.09 -15.41 -17.86
CA LEU A 64 -3.19 -15.90 -17.05
C LEU A 64 -4.38 -16.33 -17.92
N VAL A 65 -4.71 -15.57 -18.96
CA VAL A 65 -5.74 -15.96 -19.98
C VAL A 65 -5.36 -17.27 -20.66
N ALA A 66 -4.10 -17.47 -21.01
CA ALA A 66 -3.65 -18.73 -21.61
C ALA A 66 -3.83 -19.95 -20.68
N LYS A 67 -3.78 -19.75 -19.36
CA LYS A 67 -4.03 -20.80 -18.35
C LYS A 67 -5.52 -21.03 -18.07
N HIS A 68 -6.33 -19.98 -18.17
CA HIS A 68 -7.75 -19.97 -17.84
C HIS A 68 -8.56 -19.28 -18.96
N PRO A 69 -8.59 -19.85 -20.19
CA PRO A 69 -9.24 -19.20 -21.34
C PRO A 69 -10.75 -19.02 -21.14
N GLU A 70 -11.38 -19.83 -20.30
CA GLU A 70 -12.80 -19.71 -19.93
C GLU A 70 -13.12 -18.42 -19.15
N TRP A 71 -12.12 -17.78 -18.53
CA TRP A 71 -12.22 -16.56 -17.74
C TRP A 71 -11.57 -15.34 -18.41
N GLU A 72 -11.38 -15.38 -19.72
CA GLU A 72 -10.64 -14.32 -20.46
C GLU A 72 -11.19 -12.92 -20.17
N ALA A 73 -12.52 -12.75 -20.21
CA ALA A 73 -13.14 -11.44 -20.01
C ALA A 73 -12.93 -10.90 -18.58
N GLU A 74 -13.10 -11.77 -17.58
CA GLU A 74 -12.96 -11.46 -16.16
C GLU A 74 -11.50 -11.17 -15.80
N ILE A 75 -10.54 -11.94 -16.34
CA ILE A 75 -9.10 -11.71 -16.16
C ILE A 75 -8.70 -10.35 -16.75
N LYS A 76 -9.12 -10.06 -17.97
CA LYS A 76 -8.84 -8.77 -18.63
C LYS A 76 -9.47 -7.60 -17.89
N ALA A 77 -10.59 -7.79 -17.21
CA ALA A 77 -11.23 -6.76 -16.40
C ALA A 77 -10.37 -6.31 -15.21
N TYR A 78 -9.50 -7.17 -14.65
CA TYR A 78 -8.69 -6.82 -13.49
C TYR A 78 -7.87 -5.54 -13.72
N TYR A 79 -7.04 -5.51 -14.75
CA TYR A 79 -6.26 -4.30 -15.07
C TYR A 79 -6.96 -3.38 -16.06
N GLY A 80 -7.84 -3.90 -16.94
CA GLY A 80 -8.63 -3.08 -17.85
C GLY A 80 -9.64 -2.15 -17.17
N ARG A 81 -10.09 -2.51 -15.95
CA ARG A 81 -11.01 -1.74 -15.12
C ARG A 81 -10.41 -1.38 -13.75
N TRP A 82 -9.09 -1.39 -13.65
CA TRP A 82 -8.37 -1.20 -12.39
C TRP A 82 -8.75 0.10 -11.66
N LEU A 83 -9.02 1.19 -12.41
CA LEU A 83 -9.44 2.46 -11.83
C LEU A 83 -10.77 2.37 -11.04
N GLU A 84 -11.61 1.39 -11.36
CA GLU A 84 -12.86 1.15 -10.63
C GLU A 84 -12.62 0.40 -9.30
N MET A 85 -11.47 -0.28 -9.15
CA MET A 85 -11.05 -0.90 -7.90
C MET A 85 -10.47 0.12 -6.92
N LEU A 86 -10.05 1.29 -7.42
CA LEU A 86 -9.53 2.38 -6.63
C LEU A 86 -10.70 3.18 -6.05
N GLY A 87 -11.01 2.95 -4.79
CA GLY A 87 -12.01 3.68 -4.02
C GLY A 87 -11.61 5.12 -3.71
N ASP A 88 -12.03 5.66 -2.60
CA ASP A 88 -11.64 7.00 -2.15
C ASP A 88 -10.48 6.93 -1.16
N GLN A 89 -9.97 8.08 -0.75
CA GLN A 89 -9.04 8.16 0.37
C GLN A 89 -9.72 7.79 1.69
N LEU A 90 -8.98 7.18 2.60
CA LEU A 90 -9.42 6.93 3.97
C LEU A 90 -9.30 8.23 4.76
N HIS A 91 -10.35 9.05 4.74
CA HIS A 91 -10.35 10.45 5.17
C HIS A 91 -9.78 10.66 6.57
N GLU A 92 -10.14 9.82 7.54
CA GLU A 92 -9.65 9.95 8.92
C GLU A 92 -8.14 9.68 9.02
N THR A 93 -7.59 8.75 8.24
CA THR A 93 -6.14 8.49 8.22
C THR A 93 -5.39 9.60 7.48
N VAL A 94 -5.97 10.10 6.38
CA VAL A 94 -5.42 11.25 5.65
C VAL A 94 -5.42 12.50 6.53
N GLU A 95 -6.42 12.69 7.39
CA GLU A 95 -6.43 13.79 8.38
C GLU A 95 -5.27 13.65 9.40
N LEU A 96 -4.99 12.43 9.88
CA LEU A 96 -3.81 12.20 10.71
C LEU A 96 -2.50 12.54 9.99
N LEU A 97 -2.39 12.20 8.69
CA LEU A 97 -1.25 12.57 7.86
C LEU A 97 -1.09 14.09 7.75
N HIS A 98 -2.20 14.83 7.57
CA HIS A 98 -2.19 16.31 7.56
C HIS A 98 -1.71 16.88 8.90
N GLN A 99 -2.21 16.38 10.03
CA GLN A 99 -1.80 16.84 11.37
C GLN A 99 -0.29 16.60 11.59
N LEU A 100 0.22 15.43 11.20
CA LEU A 100 1.65 15.11 11.27
C LEU A 100 2.47 16.09 10.44
N LYS A 101 2.06 16.38 9.20
CA LYS A 101 2.76 17.33 8.31
C LYS A 101 2.73 18.76 8.88
N GLN A 102 1.57 19.21 9.37
CA GLN A 102 1.40 20.55 9.93
C GLN A 102 2.24 20.76 11.22
N SER A 103 2.49 19.70 11.98
CA SER A 103 3.33 19.77 13.19
C SER A 103 4.77 20.22 12.86
N GLY A 104 5.25 19.95 11.65
CA GLY A 104 6.64 20.24 11.25
C GLY A 104 7.70 19.40 11.98
N LYS A 105 7.28 18.41 12.79
CA LYS A 105 8.18 17.62 13.65
C LYS A 105 8.65 16.33 13.01
N TYR A 106 7.93 15.82 12.00
CA TYR A 106 8.14 14.50 11.42
C TYR A 106 8.42 14.58 9.93
N LYS A 107 9.35 13.76 9.46
CA LYS A 107 9.52 13.44 8.05
C LYS A 107 8.50 12.36 7.68
N LEU A 108 7.81 12.55 6.57
CA LEU A 108 6.73 11.67 6.14
C LEU A 108 7.07 11.00 4.82
N TYR A 109 7.06 9.69 4.78
CA TYR A 109 7.36 8.91 3.59
C TYR A 109 6.25 7.89 3.31
N ALA A 110 6.19 7.42 2.07
CA ALA A 110 5.37 6.28 1.70
C ALA A 110 6.24 5.13 1.16
N LEU A 111 5.90 3.90 1.55
CA LEU A 111 6.51 2.66 1.05
C LEU A 111 5.40 1.68 0.70
N THR A 112 5.13 1.49 -0.58
CA THR A 112 3.95 0.76 -1.04
C THR A 112 4.29 -0.39 -1.98
N ASN A 113 3.53 -1.50 -1.87
CA ASN A 113 3.46 -2.52 -2.90
C ASN A 113 2.43 -2.07 -3.93
N TRP A 114 2.89 -1.65 -5.10
CA TRP A 114 2.03 -1.11 -6.15
C TRP A 114 2.73 -1.19 -7.51
N SER A 115 2.00 -1.60 -8.55
CA SER A 115 2.55 -1.61 -9.91
C SER A 115 2.92 -0.19 -10.39
N ALA A 116 4.10 -0.06 -10.99
CA ALA A 116 4.56 1.19 -11.59
C ALA A 116 3.64 1.68 -12.74
N GLU A 117 2.88 0.77 -13.38
CA GLU A 117 1.98 1.12 -14.48
C GLU A 117 0.68 1.76 -13.98
N THR A 118 0.18 1.40 -12.78
CA THR A 118 -1.08 1.92 -12.24
C THR A 118 -0.87 3.05 -11.22
N PHE A 119 0.28 3.12 -10.55
CA PHE A 119 0.58 4.14 -9.54
C PHE A 119 0.41 5.59 -10.04
N PRO A 120 0.80 5.98 -11.29
CA PRO A 120 0.59 7.33 -11.80
C PRO A 120 -0.87 7.78 -11.83
N HIS A 121 -1.83 6.87 -11.88
CA HIS A 121 -3.25 7.21 -11.80
C HIS A 121 -3.67 7.65 -10.39
N ALA A 122 -3.15 6.98 -9.37
CA ALA A 122 -3.38 7.37 -7.98
C ALA A 122 -2.76 8.74 -7.67
N LEU A 123 -1.53 9.00 -8.13
CA LEU A 123 -0.86 10.30 -7.98
C LEU A 123 -1.67 11.48 -8.55
N LYS A 124 -2.40 11.24 -9.65
CA LYS A 124 -3.25 12.28 -10.27
C LYS A 124 -4.57 12.47 -9.52
N ARG A 125 -5.04 11.46 -8.80
CA ARG A 125 -6.35 11.45 -8.16
C ARG A 125 -6.33 12.03 -6.75
N PHE A 126 -5.26 11.82 -5.99
CA PHE A 126 -5.20 12.16 -4.58
C PHE A 126 -4.15 13.22 -4.28
N ASP A 127 -4.59 14.37 -3.75
CA ASP A 127 -3.70 15.49 -3.45
C ASP A 127 -2.79 15.26 -2.23
N PHE A 128 -3.15 14.36 -1.33
CA PHE A 128 -2.37 14.09 -0.11
C PHE A 128 -0.97 13.53 -0.40
N PHE A 129 -0.71 12.99 -1.59
CA PHE A 129 0.64 12.56 -1.97
C PHE A 129 1.68 13.68 -1.88
N LYS A 130 1.27 14.93 -2.02
CA LYS A 130 2.12 16.13 -1.89
C LYS A 130 2.62 16.36 -0.46
N LEU A 131 2.06 15.68 0.54
CA LEU A 131 2.47 15.76 1.94
C LEU A 131 3.73 14.94 2.24
N PHE A 132 4.03 13.94 1.41
CA PHE A 132 5.21 13.10 1.60
C PHE A 132 6.49 13.79 1.17
N ASP A 133 7.55 13.59 1.93
CA ASP A 133 8.90 14.02 1.62
C ASP A 133 9.58 13.07 0.61
N GLY A 134 9.01 11.86 0.43
CA GLY A 134 9.40 10.90 -0.58
C GLY A 134 8.49 9.67 -0.60
N ILE A 135 8.47 9.00 -1.75
CA ILE A 135 7.65 7.80 -2.00
C ILE A 135 8.53 6.75 -2.65
N VAL A 136 8.39 5.49 -2.21
CA VAL A 136 9.04 4.33 -2.82
C VAL A 136 7.98 3.32 -3.23
N VAL A 137 7.98 2.98 -4.52
CA VAL A 137 6.99 2.10 -5.16
C VAL A 137 7.65 0.81 -5.60
N SER A 138 7.14 -0.32 -5.16
CA SER A 138 7.71 -1.63 -5.41
C SER A 138 7.87 -1.97 -6.89
N GLY A 139 6.93 -1.56 -7.73
CA GLY A 139 6.98 -1.79 -9.18
C GLY A 139 8.12 -1.06 -9.89
N GLU A 140 8.56 0.09 -9.36
CA GLU A 140 9.73 0.83 -9.85
C GLU A 140 11.03 0.16 -9.42
N GLU A 141 11.08 -0.31 -8.17
CA GLU A 141 12.26 -0.93 -7.57
C GLU A 141 12.42 -2.42 -7.90
N LYS A 142 11.40 -3.05 -8.47
CA LYS A 142 11.31 -4.50 -8.74
C LYS A 142 11.54 -5.37 -7.50
N MET A 143 11.14 -4.83 -6.36
CA MET A 143 11.19 -5.46 -5.04
C MET A 143 9.96 -5.04 -4.27
N LYS A 144 9.47 -5.89 -3.36
CA LYS A 144 8.27 -5.61 -2.57
C LYS A 144 8.43 -5.95 -1.09
N LYS A 145 7.56 -5.39 -0.25
CA LYS A 145 7.36 -5.83 1.12
C LYS A 145 6.89 -7.31 1.11
N PRO A 146 7.31 -8.15 2.05
CA PRO A 146 8.08 -7.86 3.27
C PRO A 146 9.61 -8.05 3.12
N SER A 147 10.19 -7.98 1.92
CA SER A 147 11.63 -8.16 1.75
C SER A 147 12.43 -7.10 2.50
N ALA A 148 13.38 -7.52 3.35
CA ALA A 148 14.28 -6.60 4.04
C ALA A 148 15.05 -5.68 3.08
N ALA A 149 15.38 -6.15 1.86
CA ALA A 149 16.04 -5.35 0.84
C ALA A 149 15.18 -4.16 0.41
N PHE A 150 13.85 -4.31 0.34
CA PHE A 150 12.96 -3.23 -0.05
C PHE A 150 12.87 -2.12 1.02
N TYR A 151 12.83 -2.48 2.31
CA TYR A 151 12.92 -1.48 3.39
C TYR A 151 14.27 -0.76 3.42
N LYS A 152 15.36 -1.45 3.08
CA LYS A 152 16.68 -0.81 2.98
C LYS A 152 16.74 0.25 1.88
N ILE A 153 15.98 0.13 0.78
CA ILE A 153 15.93 1.14 -0.28
C ILE A 153 15.46 2.48 0.29
N ILE A 154 14.38 2.53 1.05
CA ILE A 154 13.88 3.80 1.61
C ILE A 154 14.81 4.33 2.70
N ILE A 155 15.38 3.46 3.53
CA ILE A 155 16.38 3.84 4.55
C ILE A 155 17.58 4.51 3.89
N ASP A 156 18.19 3.86 2.91
CA ASP A 156 19.42 4.33 2.26
C ASP A 156 19.15 5.60 1.42
N ARG A 157 18.04 5.62 0.67
CA ARG A 157 17.67 6.73 -0.23
C ARG A 157 17.46 8.05 0.51
N TYR A 158 16.83 7.99 1.68
CA TYR A 158 16.50 9.19 2.47
C TYR A 158 17.35 9.32 3.74
N HIS A 159 18.37 8.48 3.92
CA HIS A 159 19.27 8.49 5.08
C HIS A 159 18.50 8.43 6.40
N LEU A 160 17.56 7.51 6.50
CA LEU A 160 16.71 7.35 7.68
C LEU A 160 17.46 6.60 8.78
N ASP A 161 17.17 6.96 10.04
CA ASP A 161 17.58 6.21 11.22
C ASP A 161 16.47 5.20 11.55
N PRO A 162 16.69 3.87 11.37
CA PRO A 162 15.66 2.87 11.62
C PRO A 162 15.11 2.92 13.05
N ASP A 163 15.98 3.19 14.05
CA ASP A 163 15.57 3.25 15.47
C ASP A 163 14.64 4.42 15.75
N LYS A 164 14.63 5.47 14.89
CA LYS A 164 13.75 6.65 14.99
C LYS A 164 12.60 6.64 13.98
N THR A 165 12.43 5.54 13.28
CA THR A 165 11.44 5.42 12.20
C THR A 165 10.29 4.51 12.61
N ILE A 166 9.07 4.95 12.29
CA ILE A 166 7.84 4.18 12.42
C ILE A 166 7.39 3.77 11.03
N PHE A 167 6.90 2.53 10.89
CA PHE A 167 6.24 2.03 9.68
C PHE A 167 4.82 1.58 9.99
N ILE A 168 3.84 2.08 9.23
CA ILE A 168 2.41 1.82 9.39
C ILE A 168 1.91 1.04 8.17
N ASP A 169 1.33 -0.15 8.39
CA ASP A 169 0.87 -1.04 7.32
C ASP A 169 -0.27 -1.92 7.85
N ASP A 170 -1.26 -2.22 7.01
CA ASP A 170 -2.41 -3.07 7.36
C ASP A 170 -2.08 -4.58 7.31
N SER A 171 -0.96 -4.95 6.70
CA SER A 171 -0.46 -6.32 6.66
C SER A 171 0.56 -6.58 7.78
N LEU A 172 0.20 -7.45 8.73
CA LEU A 172 1.13 -7.86 9.79
C LEU A 172 2.43 -8.46 9.23
N ARG A 173 2.39 -9.13 8.07
CA ARG A 173 3.55 -9.67 7.37
C ARG A 173 4.54 -8.56 7.00
N ASN A 174 4.03 -7.43 6.51
CA ASN A 174 4.85 -6.28 6.15
C ASN A 174 5.41 -5.58 7.40
N VAL A 175 4.59 -5.41 8.43
CA VAL A 175 5.03 -4.84 9.72
C VAL A 175 6.22 -5.64 10.28
N LYS A 176 6.11 -6.97 10.32
CA LYS A 176 7.21 -7.84 10.76
C LYS A 176 8.45 -7.74 9.87
N GLY A 177 8.26 -7.55 8.55
CA GLY A 177 9.36 -7.31 7.62
C GLY A 177 10.15 -6.04 7.97
N ALA A 178 9.46 -4.93 8.29
CA ALA A 178 10.08 -3.67 8.70
C ALA A 178 10.86 -3.82 10.03
N GLU A 179 10.32 -4.57 10.98
CA GLU A 179 10.98 -4.85 12.26
C GLU A 179 12.34 -5.58 12.09
N THR A 180 12.50 -6.40 11.03
CA THR A 180 13.77 -7.10 10.76
C THR A 180 14.93 -6.16 10.40
N VAL A 181 14.63 -4.93 10.03
CA VAL A 181 15.63 -3.89 9.69
C VAL A 181 15.71 -2.77 10.74
N GLY A 182 15.08 -2.97 11.92
CA GLY A 182 15.15 -2.05 13.06
C GLY A 182 14.08 -0.96 13.09
N ILE A 183 13.14 -0.95 12.13
CA ILE A 183 12.04 0.00 12.10
C ILE A 183 10.95 -0.42 13.08
N THR A 184 10.39 0.52 13.84
CA THR A 184 9.24 0.24 14.72
C THR A 184 7.97 0.08 13.89
N GLY A 185 7.36 -1.12 13.92
CA GLY A 185 6.16 -1.44 13.15
C GLY A 185 4.85 -1.12 13.89
N ILE A 186 3.87 -0.55 13.19
CA ILE A 186 2.49 -0.42 13.65
C ILE A 186 1.58 -1.17 12.69
N HIS A 187 0.97 -2.26 13.17
CA HIS A 187 -0.10 -2.93 12.45
C HIS A 187 -1.36 -2.07 12.51
N PHE A 188 -1.75 -1.55 11.36
CA PHE A 188 -2.93 -0.70 11.18
C PHE A 188 -4.20 -1.55 11.14
N HIS A 189 -5.22 -1.13 11.86
CA HIS A 189 -6.56 -1.73 11.82
C HIS A 189 -7.64 -0.70 11.48
N ASN A 190 -7.50 0.50 12.02
CA ASN A 190 -8.39 1.64 11.75
C ASN A 190 -7.74 2.94 12.25
N PRO A 191 -8.25 4.11 11.84
CA PRO A 191 -7.68 5.41 12.20
C PRO A 191 -7.64 5.68 13.71
N SER A 192 -8.68 5.28 14.45
CA SER A 192 -8.75 5.49 15.90
C SER A 192 -7.65 4.72 16.65
N GLN A 193 -7.47 3.44 16.29
CA GLN A 193 -6.39 2.61 16.84
C GLN A 193 -5.01 3.18 16.48
N LEU A 194 -4.82 3.67 15.26
CA LEU A 194 -3.56 4.30 14.83
C LEU A 194 -3.29 5.55 15.68
N LYS A 195 -4.27 6.43 15.83
CA LYS A 195 -4.16 7.64 16.64
C LYS A 195 -3.72 7.33 18.07
N GLU A 196 -4.39 6.37 18.72
CA GLU A 196 -4.03 5.95 20.09
C GLU A 196 -2.60 5.40 20.17
N LYS A 197 -2.20 4.56 19.22
CA LYS A 197 -0.83 4.00 19.19
C LYS A 197 0.22 5.07 19.02
N LEU A 198 0.03 6.00 18.09
CA LEU A 198 0.93 7.12 17.86
C LEU A 198 1.09 7.98 19.12
N GLN A 199 -0.02 8.32 19.79
CA GLN A 199 0.02 9.10 21.04
C GLN A 199 0.75 8.35 22.16
N ARG A 200 0.53 7.04 22.32
CA ARG A 200 1.21 6.22 23.36
C ARG A 200 2.72 6.18 23.20
N ILE A 201 3.23 6.25 21.98
CA ILE A 201 4.68 6.28 21.71
C ILE A 201 5.25 7.70 21.63
N GLY A 202 4.46 8.71 21.98
CA GLY A 202 4.91 10.09 22.11
C GLY A 202 4.81 10.92 20.83
N ILE A 203 4.10 10.45 19.80
CA ILE A 203 3.81 11.24 18.60
C ILE A 203 2.72 12.27 18.92
N GLU A 204 3.01 13.53 18.65
CA GLU A 204 2.10 14.63 18.91
C GLU A 204 1.11 14.79 17.74
N LEU A 205 -0.17 14.69 18.07
CA LEU A 205 -1.31 14.92 17.18
C LEU A 205 -2.18 16.03 17.79
N PHE A 206 -2.79 16.85 16.96
CA PHE A 206 -3.59 18.01 17.36
C PHE A 206 -5.09 17.78 17.13
#